data_04167bbf1f2038c0c63c6456c10d1a12
#
_entry.id   04167bbf1f2038c0c63c6456c10d1a12
#
_cell.length_a   1.000
_cell.length_b   1.000
_cell.length_c   1.000
_cell.angle_alpha   90.00
_cell.angle_beta   90.00
_cell.angle_gamma   90.00
#
_symmetry.space_group_name_H-M   'P 1'
#
loop_
_entity.id
_entity.type
_entity.pdbx_description
1 polymer ?
#
loop_
_entity_poly.entity_id
_entity_poly.type
_entity_poly.pdbx_seq_one_letter_code
_entity_poly.pdbx_strand_id
1 'polypeptide(L)'
;MIGPHDRALRERAARVIPGGLWGHQRAASLPEGYPQFFRGGEGCRVEDVDGRTYVDLMCSWGPIVLGHRHPAVEAAAQAQRALGDCLDGPGEVLVDLAETLVGMVEHADWAMFQKNGTDATTACVMIARAATGRRKVLVARGSYHGSAPWCTPVPAGTTDADRQHLIAFDYNDPDSLAAAVAQAGDDLAAIIVTALRHDLARDQELATPAFAQAARALSAERGAVLIVDDVRAGFRLDLRGSWAPLGIEPDLSAFSKAIANGHALAAVTGREGLREAASRVFVTGSFWCSAVSMAAALATLRELRRIDAPAVMAGAGQRLRDGLAVQATHAGVGLRQSGPPQMPLLLFEGDVEHRLGALFCREALARGAYLHPKHNMFLCAAHDDAAIDAVLAATEPALAAVARALREG
;
A
#
# COMPACT_ATOMS: atom_id res chain seq x y z
N MET A 1 -23.31 -11.68 -8.21
CA MET A 1 -22.99 -12.74 -9.23
C MET A 1 -22.23 -12.12 -10.36
N ILE A 2 -21.21 -12.81 -10.88
CA ILE A 2 -20.42 -12.38 -12.03
C ILE A 2 -21.33 -12.27 -13.25
N GLY A 3 -21.30 -11.13 -13.96
CA GLY A 3 -22.15 -10.89 -15.12
C GLY A 3 -21.64 -11.57 -16.40
N PRO A 4 -22.42 -11.52 -17.49
CA PRO A 4 -22.04 -12.19 -18.74
C PRO A 4 -20.82 -11.58 -19.41
N HIS A 5 -20.64 -10.25 -19.31
CA HIS A 5 -19.51 -9.57 -19.95
C HIS A 5 -18.19 -9.90 -19.22
N ASP A 6 -18.17 -9.89 -17.88
CA ASP A 6 -17.00 -10.31 -17.11
C ASP A 6 -16.60 -11.77 -17.42
N ARG A 7 -17.58 -12.70 -17.52
CA ARG A 7 -17.30 -14.08 -17.91
C ARG A 7 -16.65 -14.18 -19.29
N ALA A 8 -17.22 -13.48 -20.28
CA ALA A 8 -16.68 -13.47 -21.64
C ALA A 8 -15.26 -12.90 -21.69
N LEU A 9 -14.96 -11.86 -20.89
CA LEU A 9 -13.60 -11.30 -20.79
C LEU A 9 -12.64 -12.26 -20.13
N ARG A 10 -13.04 -12.99 -19.07
CA ARG A 10 -12.21 -14.05 -18.44
C ARG A 10 -11.83 -15.14 -19.44
N GLU A 11 -12.78 -15.62 -20.23
CA GLU A 11 -12.52 -16.62 -21.28
C GLU A 11 -11.56 -16.08 -22.35
N ARG A 12 -11.73 -14.84 -22.78
CA ARG A 12 -10.82 -14.18 -23.73
C ARG A 12 -9.42 -14.00 -23.12
N ALA A 13 -9.33 -13.51 -21.89
CA ALA A 13 -8.07 -13.33 -21.19
C ALA A 13 -7.30 -14.64 -21.01
N ALA A 14 -7.99 -15.74 -20.67
CA ALA A 14 -7.37 -17.05 -20.50
C ALA A 14 -6.68 -17.57 -21.79
N ARG A 15 -7.13 -17.14 -22.98
CA ARG A 15 -6.52 -17.54 -24.27
C ARG A 15 -5.23 -16.77 -24.60
N VAL A 16 -5.06 -15.56 -24.08
CA VAL A 16 -3.98 -14.65 -24.51
C VAL A 16 -3.10 -14.14 -23.38
N ILE A 17 -3.52 -14.38 -22.14
CA ILE A 17 -2.79 -13.95 -20.93
C ILE A 17 -2.52 -15.20 -20.07
N PRO A 18 -1.26 -15.47 -19.70
CA PRO A 18 -0.95 -16.60 -18.82
C PRO A 18 -1.78 -16.58 -17.53
N GLY A 19 -2.57 -17.64 -17.28
CA GLY A 19 -3.49 -17.70 -16.14
C GLY A 19 -4.69 -16.76 -16.19
N GLY A 20 -4.98 -16.14 -17.33
CA GLY A 20 -6.04 -15.14 -17.55
C GLY A 20 -5.71 -13.76 -16.98
N LEU A 21 -4.85 -13.71 -15.98
CA LEU A 21 -4.21 -12.53 -15.39
C LEU A 21 -3.16 -13.03 -14.37
N TRP A 22 -2.21 -12.20 -14.01
CA TRP A 22 -1.15 -12.55 -13.06
C TRP A 22 -1.37 -11.97 -11.66
N GLY A 23 -0.57 -12.46 -10.69
CA GLY A 23 -0.57 -11.97 -9.31
C GLY A 23 -1.91 -12.20 -8.59
N HIS A 24 -2.24 -11.28 -7.69
CA HIS A 24 -3.43 -11.34 -6.84
C HIS A 24 -4.75 -11.04 -7.57
N GLN A 25 -4.69 -10.49 -8.79
CA GLN A 25 -5.87 -10.12 -9.58
C GLN A 25 -6.35 -11.25 -10.51
N ARG A 26 -5.69 -12.42 -10.54
CA ARG A 26 -6.19 -13.56 -11.33
C ARG A 26 -7.54 -14.05 -10.78
N ALA A 27 -8.41 -14.55 -11.66
CA ALA A 27 -9.75 -15.02 -11.28
C ALA A 27 -9.75 -16.02 -10.13
N ALA A 28 -8.77 -16.93 -10.10
CA ALA A 28 -8.62 -17.95 -9.05
C ALA A 28 -8.22 -17.38 -7.67
N SER A 29 -7.74 -16.13 -7.61
CA SER A 29 -7.35 -15.47 -6.37
C SER A 29 -8.44 -14.51 -5.85
N LEU A 30 -9.45 -14.20 -6.67
CA LEU A 30 -10.56 -13.34 -6.28
C LEU A 30 -11.54 -14.09 -5.38
N PRO A 31 -12.17 -13.41 -4.41
CA PRO A 31 -13.30 -14.00 -3.68
C PRO A 31 -14.43 -14.38 -4.62
N GLU A 32 -15.20 -15.37 -4.23
CA GLU A 32 -16.35 -15.84 -5.02
C GLU A 32 -17.34 -14.70 -5.34
N GLY A 33 -17.75 -14.59 -6.58
CA GLY A 33 -18.72 -13.59 -7.03
C GLY A 33 -18.13 -12.22 -7.38
N TYR A 34 -16.82 -12.01 -7.17
CA TYR A 34 -16.17 -10.73 -7.44
C TYR A 34 -15.92 -10.50 -8.92
N PRO A 35 -16.19 -9.27 -9.44
CA PRO A 35 -15.82 -8.94 -10.81
C PRO A 35 -14.27 -8.92 -10.92
N GLN A 36 -13.78 -9.34 -12.10
CA GLN A 36 -12.36 -9.23 -12.43
C GLN A 36 -12.06 -7.99 -13.25
N PHE A 37 -13.02 -7.53 -14.04
CA PHE A 37 -12.86 -6.42 -14.96
C PHE A 37 -13.74 -5.24 -14.60
N PHE A 38 -13.16 -4.05 -14.64
CA PHE A 38 -13.82 -2.78 -14.38
C PHE A 38 -13.75 -1.90 -15.61
N ARG A 39 -14.74 -1.05 -15.83
CA ARG A 39 -14.78 -0.12 -16.95
C ARG A 39 -14.54 1.33 -16.56
N GLY A 40 -14.66 1.67 -15.27
CA GLY A 40 -14.46 3.03 -14.81
C GLY A 40 -14.53 3.19 -13.30
N GLY A 41 -14.21 4.42 -12.86
CA GLY A 41 -14.35 4.83 -11.47
C GLY A 41 -14.43 6.34 -11.36
N GLU A 42 -15.14 6.85 -10.35
CA GLU A 42 -15.28 8.27 -10.03
C GLU A 42 -15.46 8.46 -8.52
N GLY A 43 -14.72 9.42 -7.94
CA GLY A 43 -14.71 9.62 -6.50
C GLY A 43 -14.35 8.32 -5.76
N CYS A 44 -15.17 7.89 -4.83
CA CYS A 44 -14.98 6.63 -4.10
C CYS A 44 -15.72 5.43 -4.73
N ARG A 45 -16.13 5.51 -6.00
CA ARG A 45 -16.93 4.46 -6.65
C ARG A 45 -16.20 3.89 -7.84
N VAL A 46 -16.41 2.59 -8.07
CA VAL A 46 -15.95 1.87 -9.28
C VAL A 46 -17.13 1.18 -9.94
N GLU A 47 -17.05 1.03 -11.26
CA GLU A 47 -18.05 0.35 -12.06
C GLU A 47 -17.42 -0.85 -12.78
N ASP A 48 -18.02 -2.02 -12.64
CA ASP A 48 -17.60 -3.21 -13.35
C ASP A 48 -18.06 -3.18 -14.84
N VAL A 49 -17.54 -4.12 -15.61
CA VAL A 49 -17.87 -4.19 -17.05
C VAL A 49 -19.32 -4.60 -17.34
N ASP A 50 -20.04 -5.10 -16.35
CA ASP A 50 -21.46 -5.43 -16.44
C ASP A 50 -22.38 -4.26 -15.98
N GLY A 51 -21.78 -3.09 -15.63
CA GLY A 51 -22.51 -1.86 -15.29
C GLY A 51 -22.92 -1.74 -13.84
N ARG A 52 -22.39 -2.55 -12.93
CA ARG A 52 -22.66 -2.43 -11.50
C ARG A 52 -21.67 -1.49 -10.85
N THR A 53 -22.18 -0.62 -10.00
CA THR A 53 -21.39 0.36 -9.26
C THR A 53 -21.23 -0.06 -7.82
N TYR A 54 -20.03 0.13 -7.26
CA TYR A 54 -19.67 -0.21 -5.89
C TYR A 54 -18.98 0.97 -5.22
N VAL A 55 -19.20 1.17 -3.91
CA VAL A 55 -18.30 1.97 -3.08
C VAL A 55 -16.99 1.16 -2.93
N ASP A 56 -15.88 1.74 -3.38
CA ASP A 56 -14.58 1.07 -3.49
C ASP A 56 -13.76 1.24 -2.22
N LEU A 57 -13.80 0.26 -1.33
CA LEU A 57 -12.93 0.21 -0.16
C LEU A 57 -11.57 -0.48 -0.41
N MET A 58 -11.27 -0.81 -1.66
CA MET A 58 -9.93 -1.31 -2.04
C MET A 58 -9.04 -0.23 -2.65
N CYS A 59 -9.61 0.83 -3.23
CA CYS A 59 -8.87 1.96 -3.80
C CYS A 59 -7.68 1.51 -4.68
N SER A 60 -7.93 0.53 -5.56
CA SER A 60 -6.90 -0.11 -6.41
C SER A 60 -5.70 -0.65 -5.60
N TRP A 61 -5.92 -1.22 -4.41
CA TRP A 61 -4.89 -1.70 -3.48
C TRP A 61 -4.00 -0.57 -2.91
N GLY A 62 -4.59 0.63 -2.81
CA GLY A 62 -4.01 1.78 -2.15
C GLY A 62 -3.57 2.97 -3.00
N PRO A 63 -3.38 2.92 -4.33
CA PRO A 63 -3.04 4.09 -5.13
C PRO A 63 -4.06 5.22 -5.06
N ILE A 64 -5.34 4.93 -5.05
CA ILE A 64 -6.39 5.94 -5.01
C ILE A 64 -6.51 6.51 -3.59
N VAL A 65 -6.10 7.76 -3.41
CA VAL A 65 -6.07 8.45 -2.12
C VAL A 65 -7.03 9.65 -2.06
N LEU A 66 -7.22 10.36 -3.17
CA LEU A 66 -8.18 11.47 -3.30
C LEU A 66 -9.52 11.04 -3.88
N GLY A 67 -9.61 9.84 -4.42
CA GLY A 67 -10.71 9.32 -5.21
C GLY A 67 -10.35 9.18 -6.68
N HIS A 68 -11.09 8.32 -7.39
CA HIS A 68 -10.90 8.09 -8.82
C HIS A 68 -11.18 9.36 -9.62
N ARG A 69 -10.35 9.65 -10.63
CA ARG A 69 -10.50 10.78 -11.54
C ARG A 69 -10.62 12.13 -10.81
N HIS A 70 -9.83 12.35 -9.76
CA HIS A 70 -9.87 13.62 -9.02
C HIS A 70 -9.58 14.81 -9.97
N PRO A 71 -10.48 15.83 -10.04
CA PRO A 71 -10.42 16.85 -11.09
C PRO A 71 -9.09 17.60 -11.17
N ALA A 72 -8.50 17.99 -10.03
CA ALA A 72 -7.22 18.70 -10.01
C ALA A 72 -6.06 17.84 -10.50
N VAL A 73 -6.06 16.54 -10.18
CA VAL A 73 -5.02 15.59 -10.62
C VAL A 73 -5.12 15.33 -12.11
N GLU A 74 -6.33 15.09 -12.62
CA GLU A 74 -6.56 14.85 -14.05
C GLU A 74 -6.25 16.10 -14.89
N ALA A 75 -6.61 17.29 -14.40
CA ALA A 75 -6.30 18.55 -15.08
C ALA A 75 -4.78 18.77 -15.20
N ALA A 76 -4.02 18.53 -14.12
CA ALA A 76 -2.56 18.65 -14.14
C ALA A 76 -1.91 17.63 -15.09
N ALA A 77 -2.36 16.37 -15.06
CA ALA A 77 -1.90 15.33 -15.97
C ALA A 77 -2.18 15.67 -17.43
N GLN A 78 -3.38 16.18 -17.74
CA GLN A 78 -3.77 16.60 -19.08
C GLN A 78 -2.97 17.80 -19.59
N ALA A 79 -2.76 18.82 -18.74
CA ALA A 79 -1.95 19.98 -19.08
C ALA A 79 -0.51 19.57 -19.44
N GLN A 80 0.10 18.71 -18.63
CA GLN A 80 1.44 18.18 -18.91
C GLN A 80 1.47 17.31 -20.18
N ARG A 81 0.44 16.49 -20.41
CA ARG A 81 0.34 15.65 -21.62
C ARG A 81 0.33 16.49 -22.90
N ALA A 82 -0.26 17.67 -22.86
CA ALA A 82 -0.27 18.59 -24.00
C ALA A 82 1.13 19.13 -24.34
N LEU A 83 2.05 19.14 -23.38
CA LEU A 83 3.47 19.52 -23.57
C LEU A 83 4.36 18.33 -23.94
N GLY A 84 3.93 17.12 -23.66
CA GLY A 84 4.66 15.86 -23.83
C GLY A 84 4.82 15.11 -22.51
N ASP A 85 5.18 13.84 -22.61
CA ASP A 85 5.33 12.95 -21.44
C ASP A 85 6.77 12.44 -21.27
N CYS A 86 7.15 11.43 -22.05
CA CYS A 86 8.49 10.84 -22.07
C CYS A 86 9.34 11.55 -23.11
N LEU A 87 10.04 12.59 -22.68
CA LEU A 87 10.99 13.33 -23.52
C LEU A 87 12.40 12.73 -23.40
N ASP A 88 13.36 13.19 -24.23
CA ASP A 88 14.75 12.71 -24.21
C ASP A 88 15.49 13.06 -22.90
N GLY A 89 14.95 14.00 -22.12
CA GLY A 89 15.40 14.35 -20.77
C GLY A 89 14.21 14.63 -19.85
N PRO A 90 14.45 14.79 -18.54
CA PRO A 90 13.40 15.13 -17.58
C PRO A 90 12.83 16.53 -17.84
N GLY A 91 11.54 16.72 -17.59
CA GLY A 91 10.91 18.03 -17.54
C GLY A 91 11.17 18.76 -16.22
N GLU A 92 10.94 20.06 -16.17
CA GLU A 92 11.03 20.92 -14.98
C GLU A 92 10.21 20.34 -13.80
N VAL A 93 9.08 19.74 -14.08
CA VAL A 93 8.18 19.09 -13.12
C VAL A 93 8.88 18.05 -12.22
N LEU A 94 10.01 17.45 -12.68
CA LEU A 94 10.81 16.53 -11.87
C LEU A 94 11.47 17.26 -10.70
N VAL A 95 12.03 18.45 -10.95
CA VAL A 95 12.68 19.26 -9.92
C VAL A 95 11.63 19.78 -8.93
N ASP A 96 10.51 20.30 -9.43
CA ASP A 96 9.38 20.77 -8.61
C ASP A 96 8.86 19.67 -7.67
N LEU A 97 8.77 18.44 -8.18
CA LEU A 97 8.33 17.31 -7.37
C LEU A 97 9.37 16.90 -6.32
N ALA A 98 10.66 16.93 -6.67
CA ALA A 98 11.73 16.65 -5.71
C ALA A 98 11.75 17.68 -4.59
N GLU A 99 11.64 18.97 -4.90
CA GLU A 99 11.55 20.06 -3.91
C GLU A 99 10.30 19.92 -3.04
N THR A 100 9.16 19.54 -3.64
CA THR A 100 7.91 19.29 -2.90
C THR A 100 8.07 18.16 -1.89
N LEU A 101 8.69 17.04 -2.29
CA LEU A 101 8.94 15.90 -1.39
C LEU A 101 9.93 16.24 -0.28
N VAL A 102 11.03 16.91 -0.61
CA VAL A 102 12.03 17.37 0.38
C VAL A 102 11.41 18.35 1.39
N GLY A 103 10.53 19.24 0.94
CA GLY A 103 9.83 20.18 1.83
C GLY A 103 8.69 19.55 2.63
N MET A 104 8.31 18.30 2.34
CA MET A 104 7.17 17.62 2.94
C MET A 104 7.57 16.48 3.88
N VAL A 105 8.53 15.65 3.46
CA VAL A 105 8.99 14.47 4.18
C VAL A 105 10.10 14.87 5.16
N GLU A 106 9.89 14.61 6.45
CA GLU A 106 10.68 15.21 7.53
C GLU A 106 12.20 14.90 7.45
N HIS A 107 12.59 13.69 7.07
CA HIS A 107 14.00 13.26 6.98
C HIS A 107 14.65 13.50 5.60
N ALA A 108 13.89 14.03 4.63
CA ALA A 108 14.33 14.06 3.24
C ALA A 108 15.22 15.27 2.92
N ASP A 109 16.45 15.03 2.51
CA ASP A 109 17.34 16.04 1.93
C ASP A 109 17.38 15.94 0.38
N TRP A 110 16.91 14.82 -0.18
CA TRP A 110 16.85 14.57 -1.62
C TRP A 110 15.76 13.54 -1.98
N ALA A 111 15.39 13.48 -3.26
CA ALA A 111 14.45 12.51 -3.80
C ALA A 111 14.94 11.93 -5.13
N MET A 112 14.62 10.65 -5.41
CA MET A 112 14.79 9.95 -6.68
C MET A 112 13.47 9.32 -7.09
N PHE A 113 13.22 9.16 -8.39
CA PHE A 113 11.94 8.67 -8.90
C PHE A 113 12.05 7.35 -9.65
N GLN A 114 11.01 6.53 -9.51
CA GLN A 114 10.80 5.25 -10.17
C GLN A 114 9.32 5.09 -10.54
N LYS A 115 8.88 3.89 -10.97
CA LYS A 115 7.49 3.68 -11.41
C LYS A 115 6.61 2.92 -10.42
N ASN A 116 7.17 2.05 -9.60
CA ASN A 116 6.39 1.26 -8.65
C ASN A 116 7.15 1.04 -7.34
N GLY A 117 6.43 0.56 -6.31
CA GLY A 117 7.02 0.35 -4.99
C GLY A 117 8.17 -0.66 -4.97
N THR A 118 8.13 -1.68 -5.82
CA THR A 118 9.23 -2.66 -5.94
C THR A 118 10.52 -2.01 -6.40
N ASP A 119 10.44 -1.08 -7.37
CA ASP A 119 11.60 -0.34 -7.86
C ASP A 119 12.19 0.51 -6.73
N ALA A 120 11.33 1.23 -5.99
CA ALA A 120 11.76 2.10 -4.90
C ALA A 120 12.41 1.32 -3.74
N THR A 121 11.80 0.23 -3.28
CA THR A 121 12.37 -0.59 -2.20
C THR A 121 13.67 -1.27 -2.62
N THR A 122 13.76 -1.71 -3.88
CA THR A 122 14.99 -2.27 -4.43
C THR A 122 16.09 -1.20 -4.52
N ALA A 123 15.77 0.01 -4.98
CA ALA A 123 16.71 1.13 -4.99
C ALA A 123 17.21 1.47 -3.58
N CYS A 124 16.33 1.50 -2.57
CA CYS A 124 16.72 1.70 -1.17
C CYS A 124 17.78 0.66 -0.71
N VAL A 125 17.54 -0.63 -1.00
CA VAL A 125 18.47 -1.71 -0.64
C VAL A 125 19.80 -1.56 -1.40
N MET A 126 19.78 -1.18 -2.68
CA MET A 126 20.99 -0.93 -3.48
C MET A 126 21.78 0.25 -2.93
N ILE A 127 21.11 1.35 -2.57
CA ILE A 127 21.76 2.53 -1.98
C ILE A 127 22.40 2.19 -0.64
N ALA A 128 21.69 1.46 0.22
CA ALA A 128 22.21 1.02 1.51
C ALA A 128 23.48 0.15 1.37
N ARG A 129 23.47 -0.80 0.44
CA ARG A 129 24.65 -1.62 0.12
C ARG A 129 25.80 -0.79 -0.46
N ALA A 130 25.50 0.16 -1.33
CA ALA A 130 26.51 1.04 -1.92
C ALA A 130 27.14 1.99 -0.88
N ALA A 131 26.34 2.45 0.08
CA ALA A 131 26.81 3.33 1.16
C ALA A 131 27.69 2.60 2.17
N THR A 132 27.32 1.38 2.54
CA THR A 132 27.98 0.62 3.61
C THR A 132 29.07 -0.33 3.12
N GLY A 133 29.08 -0.72 1.85
CA GLY A 133 29.91 -1.79 1.31
C GLY A 133 29.52 -3.19 1.83
N ARG A 134 28.37 -3.35 2.47
CA ARG A 134 27.91 -4.56 3.15
C ARG A 134 26.74 -5.20 2.39
N ARG A 135 26.39 -6.46 2.72
CA ARG A 135 25.47 -7.27 1.92
C ARG A 135 24.14 -7.56 2.59
N LYS A 136 24.14 -7.81 3.93
CA LYS A 136 22.99 -8.35 4.66
C LYS A 136 21.92 -7.29 4.90
N VAL A 137 20.66 -7.69 4.77
CA VAL A 137 19.47 -6.84 4.98
C VAL A 137 18.53 -7.56 5.92
N LEU A 138 18.10 -6.91 7.00
CA LEU A 138 17.07 -7.42 7.87
C LEU A 138 15.69 -7.08 7.35
N VAL A 139 14.79 -8.06 7.36
CA VAL A 139 13.37 -7.94 6.92
C VAL A 139 12.44 -8.54 7.97
N ALA A 140 11.30 -7.93 8.22
CA ALA A 140 10.32 -8.54 9.13
C ALA A 140 9.64 -9.75 8.46
N ARG A 141 9.40 -10.82 9.25
CA ARG A 141 8.67 -12.01 8.76
C ARG A 141 7.28 -11.60 8.28
N GLY A 142 6.88 -12.09 7.10
CA GLY A 142 5.57 -11.80 6.51
C GLY A 142 5.45 -10.41 5.86
N SER A 143 6.47 -9.54 5.96
CA SER A 143 6.45 -8.24 5.31
C SER A 143 6.45 -8.36 3.78
N TYR A 144 5.79 -7.41 3.13
CA TYR A 144 5.75 -7.31 1.68
C TYR A 144 6.46 -6.03 1.20
N HIS A 145 7.59 -6.20 0.54
CA HIS A 145 8.41 -5.11 -0.01
C HIS A 145 8.41 -5.07 -1.54
N GLY A 146 7.54 -5.83 -2.19
CA GLY A 146 7.42 -5.88 -3.63
C GLY A 146 7.55 -7.29 -4.22
N SER A 147 7.81 -7.36 -5.52
CA SER A 147 7.84 -8.59 -6.31
C SER A 147 9.19 -8.87 -7.00
N ALA A 148 10.26 -8.16 -6.63
CA ALA A 148 11.61 -8.50 -7.08
C ALA A 148 12.08 -9.83 -6.49
N PRO A 149 13.04 -10.55 -7.11
CA PRO A 149 13.50 -11.86 -6.62
C PRO A 149 13.88 -11.88 -5.14
N TRP A 150 14.47 -10.80 -4.62
CA TRP A 150 14.87 -10.70 -3.23
C TRP A 150 13.69 -10.60 -2.24
N CYS A 151 12.53 -10.08 -2.67
CA CYS A 151 11.41 -9.76 -1.75
C CYS A 151 10.05 -10.35 -2.17
N THR A 152 9.94 -11.06 -3.30
CA THR A 152 8.66 -11.64 -3.72
C THR A 152 8.11 -12.62 -2.67
N PRO A 153 6.81 -12.57 -2.32
CA PRO A 153 6.22 -13.51 -1.37
C PRO A 153 6.13 -14.94 -1.92
N VAL A 154 6.16 -15.09 -3.25
CA VAL A 154 6.09 -16.40 -3.93
C VAL A 154 7.44 -16.67 -4.60
N PRO A 155 8.21 -17.70 -4.16
CA PRO A 155 9.58 -17.92 -4.62
C PRO A 155 9.68 -18.60 -5.99
N ALA A 156 8.58 -18.88 -6.67
CA ALA A 156 8.62 -19.47 -8.00
C ALA A 156 9.42 -18.60 -8.98
N GLY A 157 10.45 -19.17 -9.59
CA GLY A 157 11.35 -18.46 -10.50
C GLY A 157 12.47 -17.65 -9.81
N THR A 158 12.66 -17.82 -8.51
CA THR A 158 13.79 -17.26 -7.76
C THR A 158 14.83 -18.33 -7.43
N THR A 159 16.04 -17.92 -7.05
CA THR A 159 17.10 -18.79 -6.57
C THR A 159 17.42 -18.50 -5.10
N ASP A 160 18.10 -19.44 -4.43
CA ASP A 160 18.55 -19.22 -3.04
C ASP A 160 19.51 -18.02 -2.96
N ALA A 161 20.31 -17.79 -4.01
CA ALA A 161 21.24 -16.65 -4.10
C ALA A 161 20.51 -15.29 -4.02
N ASP A 162 19.29 -15.19 -4.53
CA ASP A 162 18.51 -13.96 -4.48
C ASP A 162 18.20 -13.51 -3.04
N ARG A 163 18.14 -14.46 -2.10
CA ARG A 163 17.71 -14.25 -0.71
C ARG A 163 18.75 -14.58 0.35
N GLN A 164 19.92 -15.11 -0.04
CA GLN A 164 20.94 -15.57 0.91
C GLN A 164 21.46 -14.51 1.87
N HIS A 165 21.25 -13.23 1.56
CA HIS A 165 21.64 -12.10 2.38
C HIS A 165 20.50 -11.48 3.18
N LEU A 166 19.31 -12.09 3.19
CA LEU A 166 18.21 -11.67 4.03
C LEU A 166 18.22 -12.40 5.38
N ILE A 167 18.01 -11.66 6.45
CA ILE A 167 17.82 -12.18 7.79
C ILE A 167 16.47 -11.72 8.30
N ALA A 168 15.65 -12.66 8.74
CA ALA A 168 14.29 -12.36 9.19
C ALA A 168 14.24 -12.12 10.70
N PHE A 169 13.42 -11.15 11.12
CA PHE A 169 13.06 -10.87 12.51
C PHE A 169 11.54 -10.76 12.66
N ASP A 170 11.03 -10.74 13.90
CA ASP A 170 9.60 -10.59 14.17
C ASP A 170 9.25 -9.11 14.40
N TYR A 171 8.21 -8.63 13.70
CA TYR A 171 7.76 -7.24 13.79
C TYR A 171 7.26 -6.89 15.19
N ASN A 172 7.55 -5.70 15.70
CA ASN A 172 7.26 -5.25 17.06
C ASN A 172 7.97 -6.03 18.18
N ASP A 173 9.00 -6.82 17.84
CA ASP A 173 9.82 -7.55 18.80
C ASP A 173 11.27 -7.01 18.79
N PRO A 174 11.64 -6.09 19.72
CA PRO A 174 12.99 -5.55 19.81
C PRO A 174 14.07 -6.62 20.08
N ASP A 175 13.76 -7.68 20.82
CA ASP A 175 14.71 -8.75 21.12
C ASP A 175 14.99 -9.61 19.89
N SER A 176 13.94 -9.95 19.12
CA SER A 176 14.08 -10.62 17.83
C SER A 176 14.90 -9.77 16.84
N LEU A 177 14.67 -8.46 16.80
CA LEU A 177 15.46 -7.53 15.97
C LEU A 177 16.93 -7.51 16.42
N ALA A 178 17.22 -7.40 17.72
CA ALA A 178 18.59 -7.41 18.25
C ALA A 178 19.31 -8.73 17.94
N ALA A 179 18.63 -9.87 18.06
CA ALA A 179 19.18 -11.17 17.67
C ALA A 179 19.52 -11.23 16.18
N ALA A 180 18.66 -10.71 15.30
CA ALA A 180 18.92 -10.62 13.86
C ALA A 180 20.10 -9.70 13.53
N VAL A 181 20.24 -8.56 14.24
CA VAL A 181 21.40 -7.67 14.13
C VAL A 181 22.70 -8.39 14.53
N ALA A 182 22.69 -9.14 15.64
CA ALA A 182 23.82 -9.93 16.07
C ALA A 182 24.21 -11.02 15.04
N GLN A 183 23.22 -11.70 14.44
CA GLN A 183 23.41 -12.69 13.39
C GLN A 183 24.00 -12.05 12.11
N ALA A 184 23.64 -10.82 11.79
CA ALA A 184 24.18 -10.09 10.64
C ALA A 184 25.66 -9.74 10.85
N GLY A 185 26.05 -9.41 12.08
CA GLY A 185 27.42 -8.99 12.44
C GLY A 185 27.82 -7.72 11.67
N ASP A 186 29.09 -7.64 11.28
CA ASP A 186 29.65 -6.48 10.58
C ASP A 186 29.22 -6.35 9.12
N ASP A 187 28.50 -7.36 8.58
CA ASP A 187 28.00 -7.35 7.19
C ASP A 187 26.56 -6.76 7.07
N LEU A 188 26.05 -6.12 8.11
CA LEU A 188 24.73 -5.50 8.11
C LEU A 188 24.72 -4.22 7.29
N ALA A 189 24.05 -4.23 6.13
CA ALA A 189 23.85 -3.07 5.26
C ALA A 189 22.62 -2.25 5.65
N ALA A 190 21.48 -2.90 5.94
CA ALA A 190 20.23 -2.22 6.22
C ALA A 190 19.29 -3.03 7.11
N ILE A 191 18.42 -2.29 7.80
CA ILE A 191 17.17 -2.76 8.40
C ILE A 191 16.04 -2.14 7.59
N ILE A 192 15.24 -2.96 6.90
CA ILE A 192 14.05 -2.48 6.18
C ILE A 192 12.79 -2.92 6.94
N VAL A 193 11.92 -1.98 7.22
CA VAL A 193 10.65 -2.18 7.92
C VAL A 193 9.50 -1.59 7.11
N THR A 194 8.33 -2.21 7.17
CA THR A 194 7.08 -1.56 6.74
C THR A 194 6.61 -0.57 7.80
N ALA A 195 5.89 0.46 7.42
CA ALA A 195 5.36 1.46 8.36
C ALA A 195 4.49 0.85 9.47
N LEU A 196 3.76 -0.22 9.14
CA LEU A 196 2.98 -1.04 10.06
C LEU A 196 3.03 -2.49 9.55
N ARG A 197 2.80 -3.46 10.44
CA ARG A 197 2.61 -4.85 10.04
C ARG A 197 1.26 -5.01 9.38
N HIS A 198 1.22 -5.56 8.19
CA HIS A 198 0.03 -5.68 7.36
C HIS A 198 -0.02 -6.99 6.57
N ASP A 199 0.34 -8.08 7.24
CA ASP A 199 0.31 -9.42 6.65
C ASP A 199 -1.12 -9.77 6.21
N LEU A 200 -1.25 -10.54 5.14
CA LEU A 200 -2.54 -11.00 4.66
C LEU A 200 -3.19 -11.92 5.71
N ALA A 201 -4.49 -11.71 5.97
CA ALA A 201 -5.28 -12.56 6.88
C ALA A 201 -4.78 -12.57 8.35
N ARG A 202 -4.08 -11.55 8.79
CA ARG A 202 -3.58 -11.37 10.14
C ARG A 202 -3.84 -9.95 10.62
N ASP A 203 -4.16 -9.78 11.92
CA ASP A 203 -4.37 -8.47 12.50
C ASP A 203 -3.17 -7.55 12.22
N GLN A 204 -3.48 -6.32 11.81
CA GLN A 204 -2.48 -5.30 11.58
C GLN A 204 -1.94 -4.75 12.89
N GLU A 205 -0.66 -4.41 12.93
CA GLU A 205 0.00 -3.83 14.09
C GLU A 205 0.74 -2.55 13.66
N LEU A 206 0.42 -1.43 14.29
CA LEU A 206 1.25 -0.23 14.19
C LEU A 206 2.61 -0.49 14.85
N ALA A 207 3.66 0.15 14.34
CA ALA A 207 4.96 0.11 14.99
C ALA A 207 4.85 0.69 16.41
N THR A 208 5.30 -0.08 17.41
CA THR A 208 5.38 0.44 18.77
C THR A 208 6.54 1.42 18.89
N PRO A 209 6.44 2.45 19.77
CA PRO A 209 7.57 3.36 20.00
C PRO A 209 8.86 2.63 20.39
N ALA A 210 8.77 1.59 21.22
CA ALA A 210 9.92 0.79 21.65
C ALA A 210 10.59 0.07 20.47
N PHE A 211 9.81 -0.54 19.57
CA PHE A 211 10.34 -1.19 18.38
C PHE A 211 10.99 -0.19 17.40
N ALA A 212 10.34 0.95 17.15
CA ALA A 212 10.86 1.96 16.24
C ALA A 212 12.16 2.59 16.78
N GLN A 213 12.24 2.86 18.10
CA GLN A 213 13.45 3.32 18.77
C GLN A 213 14.58 2.28 18.69
N ALA A 214 14.27 0.99 18.92
CA ALA A 214 15.24 -0.10 18.80
C ALA A 214 15.77 -0.21 17.37
N ALA A 215 14.91 -0.13 16.36
CA ALA A 215 15.32 -0.16 14.96
C ALA A 215 16.26 1.01 14.61
N ARG A 216 15.97 2.23 15.09
CA ARG A 216 16.83 3.40 14.89
C ARG A 216 18.17 3.25 15.62
N ALA A 217 18.14 2.86 16.90
CA ALA A 217 19.33 2.73 17.73
C ALA A 217 20.30 1.66 17.19
N LEU A 218 19.77 0.45 16.90
CA LEU A 218 20.57 -0.66 16.40
C LEU A 218 21.15 -0.39 15.00
N SER A 219 20.38 0.27 14.12
CA SER A 219 20.91 0.66 12.81
C SER A 219 22.05 1.68 12.95
N ALA A 220 21.91 2.68 13.82
CA ALA A 220 22.92 3.69 14.07
C ALA A 220 24.18 3.09 14.71
N GLU A 221 24.05 2.22 15.74
CA GLU A 221 25.15 1.53 16.40
C GLU A 221 26.02 0.73 15.40
N ARG A 222 25.36 0.07 14.45
CA ARG A 222 26.03 -0.75 13.44
C ARG A 222 26.47 0.04 12.21
N GLY A 223 26.18 1.33 12.11
CA GLY A 223 26.39 2.12 10.89
C GLY A 223 25.65 1.50 9.69
N ALA A 224 24.49 0.92 9.93
CA ALA A 224 23.60 0.36 8.91
C ALA A 224 22.48 1.38 8.58
N VAL A 225 21.87 1.23 7.41
CA VAL A 225 20.81 2.12 6.93
C VAL A 225 19.47 1.67 7.45
N LEU A 226 18.71 2.56 8.10
CA LEU A 226 17.31 2.32 8.43
C LEU A 226 16.42 2.74 7.25
N ILE A 227 15.67 1.80 6.72
CA ILE A 227 14.74 2.02 5.59
C ILE A 227 13.30 1.83 6.08
N VAL A 228 12.44 2.83 5.90
CA VAL A 228 10.98 2.68 6.07
C VAL A 228 10.32 2.52 4.71
N ASP A 229 9.72 1.37 4.49
CA ASP A 229 8.86 1.11 3.33
C ASP A 229 7.49 1.74 3.58
N ASP A 230 7.33 2.93 3.07
CA ASP A 230 6.12 3.76 3.14
C ASP A 230 5.21 3.61 1.89
N VAL A 231 5.46 2.63 1.06
CA VAL A 231 4.71 2.40 -0.18
C VAL A 231 3.21 2.24 0.07
N ARG A 232 2.81 1.62 1.19
CA ARG A 232 1.39 1.42 1.54
C ARG A 232 0.81 2.56 2.37
N ALA A 233 1.57 3.08 3.32
CA ALA A 233 1.10 3.95 4.38
C ALA A 233 1.43 5.44 4.15
N GLY A 234 2.50 5.72 3.42
CA GLY A 234 2.96 7.08 3.15
C GLY A 234 1.89 7.97 2.54
N PHE A 235 1.81 9.20 3.01
CA PHE A 235 0.79 10.21 2.67
C PHE A 235 -0.65 9.84 3.06
N ARG A 236 -0.83 8.65 3.63
CA ARG A 236 -2.12 8.16 4.11
C ARG A 236 -2.24 8.28 5.62
N LEU A 237 -1.17 7.99 6.35
CA LEU A 237 -1.11 8.12 7.80
C LEU A 237 -0.61 9.49 8.25
N ASP A 238 0.48 9.95 7.64
CA ASP A 238 1.08 11.26 7.88
C ASP A 238 1.76 11.75 6.59
N LEU A 239 1.69 13.07 6.34
CA LEU A 239 2.28 13.68 5.15
C LEU A 239 3.81 13.79 5.24
N ARG A 240 4.38 13.74 6.45
CA ARG A 240 5.82 13.85 6.72
C ARG A 240 6.54 12.51 6.67
N GLY A 241 5.81 11.42 6.46
CA GLY A 241 6.25 10.03 6.57
C GLY A 241 5.58 9.32 7.74
N SER A 242 5.27 8.04 7.58
CA SER A 242 4.43 7.30 8.54
C SER A 242 5.07 7.12 9.92
N TRP A 243 6.39 7.25 10.05
CA TRP A 243 7.10 7.16 11.34
C TRP A 243 7.39 8.54 11.96
N ALA A 244 7.08 9.66 11.30
CA ALA A 244 7.22 11.00 11.86
C ALA A 244 6.47 11.19 13.19
N PRO A 245 5.23 10.70 13.38
CA PRO A 245 4.56 10.77 14.68
C PRO A 245 5.26 10.01 15.83
N LEU A 246 6.14 9.06 15.50
CA LEU A 246 6.96 8.34 16.49
C LEU A 246 8.24 9.10 16.86
N GLY A 247 8.54 10.22 16.19
CA GLY A 247 9.79 10.97 16.34
C GLY A 247 11.02 10.19 15.83
N ILE A 248 10.82 9.28 14.89
CA ILE A 248 11.87 8.44 14.31
C ILE A 248 12.08 8.81 12.85
N GLU A 249 13.26 9.31 12.56
CA GLU A 249 13.69 9.60 11.19
C GLU A 249 14.45 8.41 10.59
N PRO A 250 13.95 7.78 9.52
CA PRO A 250 14.72 6.80 8.77
C PRO A 250 15.84 7.48 7.97
N ASP A 251 16.77 6.68 7.45
CA ASP A 251 17.82 7.17 6.54
C ASP A 251 17.30 7.21 5.10
N LEU A 252 16.39 6.28 4.75
CA LEU A 252 15.70 6.20 3.46
C LEU A 252 14.23 5.87 3.66
N SER A 253 13.35 6.41 2.81
CA SER A 253 11.97 5.95 2.69
C SER A 253 11.60 5.68 1.24
N ALA A 254 10.79 4.64 1.02
CA ALA A 254 10.21 4.30 -0.28
C ALA A 254 8.74 4.70 -0.30
N PHE A 255 8.33 5.49 -1.29
CA PHE A 255 6.95 5.92 -1.51
C PHE A 255 6.44 5.43 -2.87
N SER A 256 5.16 5.15 -2.98
CA SER A 256 4.44 4.87 -4.23
C SER A 256 2.93 5.00 -3.98
N LYS A 257 2.11 4.26 -4.69
CA LYS A 257 0.64 4.20 -4.47
C LYS A 257 0.00 5.57 -4.32
N ALA A 258 -0.18 6.05 -3.07
CA ALA A 258 -0.85 7.31 -2.77
C ALA A 258 -0.17 8.57 -3.34
N ILE A 259 1.09 8.48 -3.74
CA ILE A 259 1.88 9.65 -4.19
C ILE A 259 1.27 10.38 -5.40
N ALA A 260 0.58 9.66 -6.30
CA ALA A 260 0.10 10.21 -7.59
C ALA A 260 -1.35 9.81 -7.94
N ASN A 261 -2.16 9.46 -6.94
CA ASN A 261 -3.60 9.16 -7.07
C ASN A 261 -3.95 8.27 -8.27
N GLY A 262 -3.23 7.16 -8.45
CA GLY A 262 -3.48 6.19 -9.53
C GLY A 262 -2.55 6.32 -10.74
N HIS A 263 -1.82 7.42 -10.90
CA HIS A 263 -0.75 7.52 -11.89
C HIS A 263 0.49 6.75 -11.42
N ALA A 264 1.17 6.08 -12.34
CA ALA A 264 2.31 5.22 -12.01
C ALA A 264 3.54 6.06 -11.64
N LEU A 265 3.85 6.11 -10.35
CA LEU A 265 5.02 6.79 -9.80
C LEU A 265 5.44 6.16 -8.48
N ALA A 266 6.75 6.17 -8.23
CA ALA A 266 7.35 5.88 -6.94
C ALA A 266 8.51 6.84 -6.69
N ALA A 267 8.88 7.02 -5.42
CA ALA A 267 10.00 7.84 -5.02
C ALA A 267 10.79 7.16 -3.90
N VAL A 268 12.08 7.42 -3.88
CA VAL A 268 12.96 7.22 -2.73
C VAL A 268 13.33 8.60 -2.22
N THR A 269 13.17 8.83 -0.92
CA THR A 269 13.70 10.00 -0.22
C THR A 269 14.82 9.56 0.71
N GLY A 270 15.81 10.40 0.92
CA GLY A 270 16.93 10.05 1.77
C GLY A 270 17.62 11.25 2.41
N ARG A 271 18.41 10.94 3.45
CA ARG A 271 19.24 11.90 4.19
C ARG A 271 20.51 12.23 3.42
N GLU A 272 21.07 13.42 3.65
CA GLU A 272 22.28 13.92 2.96
C GLU A 272 23.43 12.94 2.96
N GLY A 273 23.68 12.25 4.06
CA GLY A 273 24.79 11.26 4.16
C GLY A 273 24.73 10.10 3.16
N LEU A 274 23.58 9.88 2.51
CA LEU A 274 23.40 8.83 1.50
C LEU A 274 23.35 9.36 0.05
N ARG A 275 23.41 10.68 -0.16
CA ARG A 275 23.32 11.31 -1.49
C ARG A 275 24.38 10.80 -2.47
N GLU A 276 25.63 10.72 -2.03
CA GLU A 276 26.72 10.24 -2.88
C GLU A 276 26.52 8.77 -3.26
N ALA A 277 26.14 7.92 -2.31
CA ALA A 277 25.85 6.51 -2.59
C ALA A 277 24.67 6.36 -3.56
N ALA A 278 23.62 7.16 -3.38
CA ALA A 278 22.47 7.18 -4.28
C ALA A 278 22.85 7.57 -5.71
N SER A 279 23.76 8.54 -5.87
CA SER A 279 24.21 8.98 -7.20
C SER A 279 25.05 7.93 -7.96
N ARG A 280 25.67 6.97 -7.24
CA ARG A 280 26.48 5.89 -7.84
C ARG A 280 25.67 4.68 -8.25
N VAL A 281 24.45 4.52 -7.75
CA VAL A 281 23.60 3.37 -8.07
C VAL A 281 22.99 3.58 -9.45
N PHE A 282 23.25 2.64 -10.38
CA PHE A 282 22.64 2.69 -11.69
C PHE A 282 21.20 2.17 -11.63
N VAL A 283 20.27 3.10 -11.48
CA VAL A 283 18.84 2.85 -11.50
C VAL A 283 18.22 3.72 -12.59
N THR A 284 17.56 3.11 -13.57
CA THR A 284 16.99 3.80 -14.73
C THR A 284 15.82 3.03 -15.32
N GLY A 285 14.99 3.73 -16.08
CA GLY A 285 13.88 3.17 -16.84
C GLY A 285 13.29 4.24 -17.76
N SER A 286 12.94 3.89 -18.98
CA SER A 286 12.45 4.83 -20.01
C SER A 286 11.27 5.68 -19.55
N PHE A 287 10.46 5.19 -18.62
CA PHE A 287 9.27 5.88 -18.12
C PHE A 287 9.48 6.54 -16.75
N TRP A 288 10.66 6.45 -16.15
CA TRP A 288 10.87 6.91 -14.79
C TRP A 288 10.80 8.42 -14.64
N CYS A 289 11.10 9.16 -15.72
CA CYS A 289 10.94 10.60 -15.81
C CYS A 289 9.64 11.03 -16.52
N SER A 290 8.60 10.16 -16.57
CA SER A 290 7.30 10.49 -17.15
C SER A 290 6.71 11.75 -16.49
N ALA A 291 6.70 12.85 -17.23
CA ALA A 291 6.30 14.15 -16.74
C ALA A 291 4.81 14.20 -16.36
N VAL A 292 3.96 13.44 -17.05
CA VAL A 292 2.51 13.34 -16.75
C VAL A 292 2.27 12.76 -15.36
N SER A 293 2.97 11.67 -15.01
CA SER A 293 2.84 11.09 -13.67
C SER A 293 3.37 12.02 -12.57
N MET A 294 4.41 12.81 -12.87
CA MET A 294 4.98 13.79 -11.93
C MET A 294 4.05 14.98 -11.71
N ALA A 295 3.44 15.49 -12.78
CA ALA A 295 2.42 16.55 -12.67
C ALA A 295 1.19 16.09 -11.86
N ALA A 296 0.75 14.84 -12.08
CA ALA A 296 -0.30 14.22 -11.29
C ALA A 296 0.09 14.11 -9.81
N ALA A 297 1.35 13.73 -9.52
CA ALA A 297 1.86 13.65 -8.14
C ALA A 297 1.89 15.01 -7.47
N LEU A 298 2.41 16.04 -8.12
CA LEU A 298 2.40 17.41 -7.59
C LEU A 298 1.00 17.87 -7.22
N ALA A 299 0.02 17.67 -8.11
CA ALA A 299 -1.37 18.01 -7.83
C ALA A 299 -1.92 17.17 -6.68
N THR A 300 -1.60 15.87 -6.63
CA THR A 300 -2.01 14.99 -5.55
C THR A 300 -1.47 15.47 -4.20
N LEU A 301 -0.16 15.70 -4.08
CA LEU A 301 0.47 16.12 -2.83
C LEU A 301 -0.03 17.49 -2.35
N ARG A 302 -0.27 18.42 -3.28
CA ARG A 302 -0.88 19.73 -2.95
C ARG A 302 -2.30 19.58 -2.38
N GLU A 303 -3.12 18.74 -3.01
CA GLU A 303 -4.49 18.48 -2.55
C GLU A 303 -4.51 17.75 -1.21
N LEU A 304 -3.68 16.72 -1.02
CA LEU A 304 -3.55 16.02 0.26
C LEU A 304 -3.24 16.98 1.42
N ARG A 305 -2.32 17.92 1.18
CA ARG A 305 -1.95 18.93 2.16
C ARG A 305 -3.07 19.95 2.37
N ARG A 306 -3.71 20.40 1.28
CA ARG A 306 -4.77 21.42 1.33
C ARG A 306 -5.97 21.03 2.19
N ILE A 307 -6.34 19.75 2.14
CA ILE A 307 -7.55 19.23 2.83
C ILE A 307 -7.21 18.46 4.12
N ASP A 308 -5.95 18.34 4.49
CA ASP A 308 -5.50 17.41 5.55
C ASP A 308 -6.05 16.00 5.33
N ALA A 309 -5.76 15.45 4.16
CA ALA A 309 -6.34 14.18 3.74
C ALA A 309 -6.14 13.00 4.73
N PRO A 310 -5.01 12.87 5.45
CA PRO A 310 -4.88 11.88 6.51
C PRO A 310 -5.97 11.97 7.56
N ALA A 311 -6.31 13.18 8.03
CA ALA A 311 -7.38 13.40 9.01
C ALA A 311 -8.75 13.10 8.42
N VAL A 312 -9.02 13.52 7.17
CA VAL A 312 -10.28 13.22 6.46
C VAL A 312 -10.48 11.71 6.33
N MET A 313 -9.47 10.97 5.86
CA MET A 313 -9.53 9.52 5.75
C MET A 313 -9.67 8.83 7.11
N ALA A 314 -9.01 9.35 8.15
CA ALA A 314 -9.14 8.82 9.51
C ALA A 314 -10.57 8.97 10.03
N GLY A 315 -11.19 10.13 9.84
CA GLY A 315 -12.57 10.38 10.25
C GLY A 315 -13.57 9.45 9.57
N ALA A 316 -13.48 9.31 8.24
CA ALA A 316 -14.31 8.38 7.47
C ALA A 316 -14.10 6.92 7.90
N GLY A 317 -12.85 6.52 8.10
CA GLY A 317 -12.52 5.16 8.55
C GLY A 317 -12.96 4.86 9.97
N GLN A 318 -12.87 5.83 10.87
CA GLN A 318 -13.38 5.66 12.24
C GLN A 318 -14.89 5.51 12.25
N ARG A 319 -15.63 6.36 11.52
CA ARG A 319 -17.09 6.22 11.36
C ARG A 319 -17.47 4.83 10.83
N LEU A 320 -16.78 4.33 9.83
CA LEU A 320 -17.00 2.98 9.30
C LEU A 320 -16.79 1.90 10.38
N ARG A 321 -15.67 2.00 11.12
CA ARG A 321 -15.34 1.04 12.19
C ARG A 321 -16.38 1.03 13.31
N ASP A 322 -16.82 2.21 13.75
CA ASP A 322 -17.81 2.34 14.80
C ASP A 322 -19.16 1.75 14.36
N GLY A 323 -19.60 2.05 13.14
CA GLY A 323 -20.82 1.49 12.57
C GLY A 323 -20.76 -0.03 12.44
N LEU A 324 -19.66 -0.60 11.96
CA LEU A 324 -19.45 -2.05 11.87
C LEU A 324 -19.42 -2.73 13.25
N ALA A 325 -18.85 -2.08 14.27
CA ALA A 325 -18.84 -2.60 15.63
C ALA A 325 -20.26 -2.69 16.21
N VAL A 326 -21.08 -1.64 16.00
CA VAL A 326 -22.49 -1.63 16.41
C VAL A 326 -23.28 -2.73 15.68
N GLN A 327 -23.13 -2.85 14.37
CA GLN A 327 -23.81 -3.87 13.57
C GLN A 327 -23.41 -5.30 13.98
N ALA A 328 -22.12 -5.54 14.23
CA ALA A 328 -21.62 -6.85 14.66
C ALA A 328 -22.18 -7.23 16.04
N THR A 329 -22.23 -6.27 16.97
CA THR A 329 -22.85 -6.45 18.30
C THR A 329 -24.32 -6.81 18.18
N HIS A 330 -25.10 -6.07 17.38
CA HIS A 330 -26.52 -6.36 17.16
C HIS A 330 -26.75 -7.72 16.50
N ALA A 331 -25.87 -8.13 15.60
CA ALA A 331 -25.94 -9.43 14.94
C ALA A 331 -25.45 -10.60 15.83
N GLY A 332 -24.81 -10.32 16.96
CA GLY A 332 -24.17 -11.33 17.81
C GLY A 332 -22.98 -12.03 17.14
N VAL A 333 -22.21 -11.27 16.35
CA VAL A 333 -21.07 -11.78 15.55
C VAL A 333 -19.77 -11.22 16.13
N GLY A 334 -18.81 -12.10 16.40
CA GLY A 334 -17.45 -11.71 16.80
C GLY A 334 -16.69 -11.14 15.60
N LEU A 335 -16.51 -9.80 15.57
CA LEU A 335 -15.77 -9.07 14.53
C LEU A 335 -14.59 -8.36 15.15
N ARG A 336 -13.37 -8.73 14.71
CA ARG A 336 -12.15 -8.01 15.08
C ARG A 336 -11.81 -6.97 14.03
N GLN A 337 -11.44 -5.78 14.48
CA GLN A 337 -11.01 -4.67 13.66
C GLN A 337 -9.60 -4.26 14.06
N SER A 338 -8.66 -4.25 13.12
CA SER A 338 -7.26 -3.90 13.38
C SER A 338 -6.72 -2.87 12.39
N GLY A 339 -5.55 -2.30 12.71
CA GLY A 339 -4.89 -1.28 11.90
C GLY A 339 -5.44 0.13 12.09
N PRO A 340 -4.87 1.12 11.39
CA PRO A 340 -5.31 2.51 11.46
C PRO A 340 -6.66 2.71 10.77
N PRO A 341 -7.45 3.72 11.17
CA PRO A 341 -8.74 3.99 10.55
C PRO A 341 -8.69 4.17 9.04
N GLN A 342 -7.62 4.78 8.51
CA GLN A 342 -7.42 4.98 7.07
C GLN A 342 -7.24 3.66 6.30
N MET A 343 -6.88 2.57 6.98
CA MET A 343 -6.60 1.26 6.37
C MET A 343 -7.08 0.11 7.28
N PRO A 344 -8.38 0.04 7.63
CA PRO A 344 -8.87 -0.97 8.56
C PRO A 344 -8.84 -2.37 7.95
N LEU A 345 -8.54 -3.37 8.76
CA LEU A 345 -8.72 -4.79 8.44
C LEU A 345 -9.84 -5.36 9.30
N LEU A 346 -10.69 -6.17 8.70
CA LEU A 346 -11.79 -6.88 9.36
C LEU A 346 -11.52 -8.38 9.31
N LEU A 347 -11.57 -9.05 10.46
CA LEU A 347 -11.50 -10.51 10.57
C LEU A 347 -12.59 -10.99 11.53
N PHE A 348 -13.18 -12.14 11.24
CA PHE A 348 -14.16 -12.77 12.10
C PHE A 348 -13.49 -13.69 13.12
N GLU A 349 -14.01 -13.70 14.35
CA GLU A 349 -13.51 -14.56 15.40
C GLU A 349 -13.77 -16.04 15.07
N GLY A 350 -12.74 -16.88 15.27
CA GLY A 350 -12.82 -18.31 14.97
C GLY A 350 -12.82 -18.68 13.49
N ASP A 351 -12.81 -17.72 12.55
CA ASP A 351 -12.85 -17.93 11.11
C ASP A 351 -11.45 -18.22 10.50
N VAL A 352 -10.86 -19.35 10.88
CA VAL A 352 -9.49 -19.73 10.44
C VAL A 352 -9.38 -19.87 8.91
N GLU A 353 -10.43 -20.36 8.26
CA GLU A 353 -10.48 -20.57 6.81
C GLU A 353 -11.00 -19.34 6.04
N HIS A 354 -11.38 -18.29 6.74
CA HIS A 354 -11.96 -17.05 6.19
C HIS A 354 -13.26 -17.25 5.39
N ARG A 355 -14.04 -18.26 5.77
CA ARG A 355 -15.35 -18.55 5.16
C ARG A 355 -16.39 -17.51 5.53
N LEU A 356 -16.42 -17.07 6.81
CA LEU A 356 -17.33 -16.02 7.27
C LEU A 356 -16.95 -14.67 6.63
N GLY A 357 -15.65 -14.37 6.56
CA GLY A 357 -15.15 -13.20 5.85
C GLY A 357 -15.53 -13.19 4.37
N ALA A 358 -15.43 -14.33 3.68
CA ALA A 358 -15.85 -14.47 2.29
C ALA A 358 -17.36 -14.30 2.11
N LEU A 359 -18.17 -14.89 2.99
CA LEU A 359 -19.62 -14.74 3.01
C LEU A 359 -20.01 -13.27 3.21
N PHE A 360 -19.48 -12.63 4.24
CA PHE A 360 -19.71 -11.20 4.53
C PHE A 360 -19.40 -10.32 3.32
N CYS A 361 -18.21 -10.48 2.73
CA CYS A 361 -17.80 -9.67 1.59
C CYS A 361 -18.65 -9.91 0.35
N ARG A 362 -19.07 -11.16 0.08
CA ARG A 362 -19.98 -11.48 -1.03
C ARG A 362 -21.35 -10.83 -0.85
N GLU A 363 -21.92 -10.88 0.35
CA GLU A 363 -23.20 -10.27 0.66
C GLU A 363 -23.16 -8.75 0.60
N ALA A 364 -22.07 -8.13 1.08
CA ALA A 364 -21.84 -6.69 0.99
C ALA A 364 -21.64 -6.25 -0.47
N LEU A 365 -20.86 -7.00 -1.26
CA LEU A 365 -20.64 -6.74 -2.68
C LEU A 365 -21.98 -6.75 -3.47
N ALA A 366 -22.84 -7.72 -3.20
CA ALA A 366 -24.17 -7.80 -3.85
C ALA A 366 -25.04 -6.56 -3.60
N ARG A 367 -24.69 -5.74 -2.57
CA ARG A 367 -25.37 -4.52 -2.17
C ARG A 367 -24.58 -3.24 -2.44
N GLY A 368 -23.47 -3.36 -3.22
CA GLY A 368 -22.70 -2.22 -3.69
C GLY A 368 -21.54 -1.79 -2.80
N ALA A 369 -21.06 -2.61 -1.88
CA ALA A 369 -19.83 -2.35 -1.11
C ALA A 369 -18.70 -3.32 -1.51
N TYR A 370 -17.61 -2.79 -2.03
CA TYR A 370 -16.44 -3.57 -2.49
C TYR A 370 -15.37 -3.63 -1.40
N LEU A 371 -15.37 -4.73 -0.64
CA LEU A 371 -14.43 -5.04 0.45
C LEU A 371 -13.54 -6.23 0.08
N HIS A 372 -12.68 -6.67 1.00
CA HIS A 372 -11.86 -7.88 0.82
C HIS A 372 -11.80 -8.71 2.12
N PRO A 373 -11.96 -10.05 2.06
CA PRO A 373 -12.08 -10.90 3.25
C PRO A 373 -10.77 -11.12 4.03
N LYS A 374 -9.62 -10.80 3.43
CA LYS A 374 -8.29 -11.11 4.00
C LYS A 374 -7.30 -9.96 3.94
N HIS A 375 -7.62 -8.90 3.19
CA HIS A 375 -6.75 -7.74 2.99
C HIS A 375 -7.36 -6.52 3.65
N ASN A 376 -6.53 -5.61 4.17
CA ASN A 376 -7.03 -4.35 4.68
C ASN A 376 -7.75 -3.55 3.58
N MET A 377 -8.73 -2.82 3.98
CA MET A 377 -9.38 -1.80 3.16
C MET A 377 -8.52 -0.53 3.08
N PHE A 378 -8.91 0.39 2.23
CA PHE A 378 -8.33 1.71 2.11
C PHE A 378 -9.45 2.74 2.03
N LEU A 379 -9.36 3.77 2.86
CA LEU A 379 -10.19 4.96 2.70
C LEU A 379 -9.47 5.93 1.75
N CYS A 380 -10.22 6.65 0.94
CA CYS A 380 -9.73 7.81 0.19
C CYS A 380 -10.51 9.05 0.63
N ALA A 381 -10.01 10.23 0.31
CA ALA A 381 -10.64 11.48 0.73
C ALA A 381 -12.05 11.71 0.15
N ALA A 382 -12.43 10.94 -0.88
CA ALA A 382 -13.78 10.99 -1.45
C ALA A 382 -14.80 10.10 -0.72
N HIS A 383 -14.40 9.36 0.32
CA HIS A 383 -15.35 8.63 1.18
C HIS A 383 -16.02 9.61 2.15
N ASP A 384 -17.07 10.27 1.70
CA ASP A 384 -17.91 11.14 2.51
C ASP A 384 -18.87 10.33 3.39
N ASP A 385 -19.65 11.03 4.22
CA ASP A 385 -20.63 10.43 5.11
C ASP A 385 -21.67 9.59 4.35
N ALA A 386 -22.11 10.05 3.18
CA ALA A 386 -23.09 9.32 2.37
C ALA A 386 -22.52 8.01 1.81
N ALA A 387 -21.22 8.00 1.42
CA ALA A 387 -20.55 6.80 0.98
C ALA A 387 -20.40 5.79 2.14
N ILE A 388 -20.00 6.26 3.33
CA ILE A 388 -19.88 5.40 4.52
C ILE A 388 -21.24 4.83 4.92
N ASP A 389 -22.32 5.65 4.90
CA ASP A 389 -23.68 5.19 5.19
C ASP A 389 -24.16 4.12 4.20
N ALA A 390 -23.83 4.28 2.91
CA ALA A 390 -24.12 3.27 1.89
C ALA A 390 -23.37 1.95 2.16
N VAL A 391 -22.11 2.01 2.60
CA VAL A 391 -21.35 0.81 3.01
C VAL A 391 -22.00 0.15 4.23
N LEU A 392 -22.37 0.93 5.26
CA LEU A 392 -23.00 0.41 6.47
C LEU A 392 -24.36 -0.21 6.15
N ALA A 393 -25.16 0.40 5.27
CA ALA A 393 -26.43 -0.19 4.81
C ALA A 393 -26.23 -1.52 4.05
N ALA A 394 -25.11 -1.68 3.34
CA ALA A 394 -24.76 -2.92 2.65
C ALA A 394 -24.23 -4.01 3.60
N THR A 395 -23.51 -3.62 4.67
CA THR A 395 -22.86 -4.56 5.60
C THR A 395 -23.79 -5.08 6.69
N GLU A 396 -24.85 -4.36 7.07
CA GLU A 396 -25.81 -4.81 8.07
C GLU A 396 -26.47 -6.15 7.70
N PRO A 397 -27.11 -6.32 6.51
CA PRO A 397 -27.65 -7.61 6.10
C PRO A 397 -26.57 -8.66 5.83
N ALA A 398 -25.34 -8.25 5.50
CA ALA A 398 -24.22 -9.17 5.36
C ALA A 398 -23.81 -9.79 6.70
N LEU A 399 -23.76 -9.00 7.79
CA LEU A 399 -23.54 -9.51 9.15
C LEU A 399 -24.70 -10.40 9.62
N ALA A 400 -25.95 -10.06 9.27
CA ALA A 400 -27.08 -10.95 9.54
C ALA A 400 -26.96 -12.31 8.83
N ALA A 401 -26.40 -12.35 7.62
CA ALA A 401 -26.09 -13.61 6.92
C ALA A 401 -25.00 -14.42 7.63
N VAL A 402 -23.94 -13.76 8.10
CA VAL A 402 -22.89 -14.40 8.92
C VAL A 402 -23.49 -14.97 10.21
N ALA A 403 -24.32 -14.22 10.90
CA ALA A 403 -24.99 -14.67 12.12
C ALA A 403 -25.88 -15.91 11.90
N ARG A 404 -26.56 -16.00 10.74
CA ARG A 404 -27.31 -17.21 10.37
C ARG A 404 -26.36 -18.40 10.13
N ALA A 405 -25.31 -18.22 9.36
CA ALA A 405 -24.32 -19.27 9.09
C ALA A 405 -23.68 -19.84 10.37
N LEU A 406 -23.42 -18.98 11.38
CA LEU A 406 -22.89 -19.39 12.67
C LEU A 406 -23.90 -20.21 13.51
N ARG A 407 -25.22 -20.07 13.28
CA ARG A 407 -26.26 -20.87 13.98
C ARG A 407 -26.54 -22.20 13.30
N GLU A 408 -26.25 -22.30 12.01
CA GLU A 408 -26.52 -23.49 11.19
C GLU A 408 -25.34 -24.47 11.11
N GLY A 409 -24.13 -24.03 11.44
CA GLY A 409 -22.88 -24.82 11.45
C GLY A 409 -22.38 -25.10 12.83
#